data_cebffd5031908827465e55f30812da5e
#
_entry.id   cebffd5031908827465e55f30812da5e
#
_cell.length_a   1.000
_cell.length_b   1.000
_cell.length_c   1.000
_cell.angle_alpha   90.00
_cell.angle_beta   90.00
_cell.angle_gamma   90.00
#
_symmetry.space_group_name_H-M   'P 1'
#
loop_
_entity.id
_entity.type
_entity.pdbx_description
1 polymer ?
#
loop_
_entity_poly.entity_id
_entity_poly.type
_entity_poly.pdbx_seq_one_letter_code
_entity_poly.pdbx_strand_id
1 'polypeptide(L)'
;MVAQVAEATGRHWDAVIVGAGHNGLTAAAYLARAGRSVLVLERRGQLGGACTLETPFADERFVMSPCAYLVGLLHPLVVEELGLRRRGYRVQPVDPHLWCPFEDGTALTLWDEPARTAASVAEVAPGDVDGYLAYEALFGRLRRALRGAYTEGTDTWLGPSPTRGELEARLGHDPELVEILFHTPIADVIARHVGDERLRTALHGQGIIGTFAGPRDPGTAAVHAMHSLGTLEGKPGAWGYVEGGMGRVSLALAEAATEAGAVILTGVPVAAVVPGDGGAGGGGPAVVLEGGEVIRAGAVVSNADPKRTLALCQAGGGDLPEGFTAFAGKVDAWRSESPVVKLNCALGRLPTFTAAARAGYDGPPPYRAMVTISTGTDATQAACEAARRGEPAPAWCELYFQTAYDGSVAPPGAHTMSVFAQYAPYRLAARGTGGVPPTAAAGAAKESDWDGRREEIADTVIAEIARFAPDVAGSIVERQVLGPPDVEARIGLTGGHIFQGECLPDQMWDRRFGPATPVPGLFLCGAATHPGGSVIAANGRNAAMAVLRQPR
;
A
#
# COMPACT_ATOMS: atom_id res chain seq x y z
N MET A 1 15.47 7.01 26.88
CA MET A 1 15.59 7.72 25.58
C MET A 1 16.87 8.58 25.52
N VAL A 2 17.06 9.61 26.34
CA VAL A 2 18.27 10.47 26.31
C VAL A 2 19.59 9.68 26.41
N ALA A 3 19.71 8.72 27.32
CA ALA A 3 20.89 7.88 27.46
C ALA A 3 21.14 6.99 26.20
N GLN A 4 20.09 6.48 25.60
CA GLN A 4 20.19 5.65 24.36
C GLN A 4 20.60 6.50 23.15
N VAL A 5 20.12 7.75 23.04
CA VAL A 5 20.55 8.67 22.00
C VAL A 5 22.03 9.04 22.21
N ALA A 6 22.46 9.35 23.45
CA ALA A 6 23.85 9.62 23.77
C ALA A 6 24.79 8.43 23.43
N GLU A 7 24.34 7.19 23.68
CA GLU A 7 25.08 6.01 23.26
C GLU A 7 25.16 5.88 21.73
N ALA A 8 24.04 6.15 21.02
CA ALA A 8 23.99 6.07 19.57
C ALA A 8 24.88 7.11 18.89
N THR A 9 25.02 8.32 19.46
CA THR A 9 25.88 9.40 18.93
C THR A 9 27.37 9.18 19.22
N GLY A 10 27.69 8.39 20.23
CA GLY A 10 29.07 8.10 20.67
C GLY A 10 29.83 7.10 19.79
N ARG A 11 29.19 6.52 18.78
CA ARG A 11 29.82 5.49 17.90
C ARG A 11 29.51 5.72 16.42
N HIS A 12 30.33 5.11 15.56
CA HIS A 12 30.08 4.99 14.14
C HIS A 12 29.25 3.74 13.85
N TRP A 13 28.26 3.85 12.98
CA TRP A 13 27.39 2.75 12.55
C TRP A 13 27.73 2.32 11.12
N ASP A 14 27.66 1.01 10.82
CA ASP A 14 27.77 0.57 9.42
C ASP A 14 26.56 1.06 8.61
N ALA A 15 25.36 1.09 9.23
CA ALA A 15 24.17 1.62 8.60
C ALA A 15 23.23 2.31 9.60
N VAL A 16 22.66 3.44 9.20
CA VAL A 16 21.55 4.11 9.89
C VAL A 16 20.31 4.07 9.01
N ILE A 17 19.21 3.53 9.54
CA ILE A 17 17.91 3.44 8.85
C ILE A 17 17.03 4.60 9.33
N VAL A 18 16.53 5.41 8.42
CA VAL A 18 15.60 6.51 8.71
C VAL A 18 14.16 6.03 8.48
N GLY A 19 13.44 5.77 9.57
CA GLY A 19 12.05 5.29 9.58
C GLY A 19 11.91 3.79 9.79
N ALA A 20 11.18 3.40 10.84
CA ALA A 20 10.89 2.01 11.22
C ALA A 20 9.58 1.47 10.63
N GLY A 21 9.24 1.83 9.39
CA GLY A 21 8.22 1.13 8.62
C GLY A 21 8.68 -0.27 8.22
N HIS A 22 7.78 -1.13 7.76
CA HIS A 22 8.08 -2.54 7.44
C HIS A 22 9.29 -2.73 6.52
N ASN A 23 9.51 -1.87 5.52
CA ASN A 23 10.68 -1.94 4.64
C ASN A 23 11.98 -1.54 5.34
N GLY A 24 11.96 -0.49 6.18
CA GLY A 24 13.13 -0.10 6.99
C GLY A 24 13.53 -1.18 7.98
N LEU A 25 12.55 -1.79 8.65
CA LEU A 25 12.77 -2.93 9.57
C LEU A 25 13.31 -4.15 8.82
N THR A 26 12.82 -4.41 7.60
CA THR A 26 13.36 -5.48 6.74
C THR A 26 14.82 -5.20 6.40
N ALA A 27 15.15 -3.99 5.93
CA ALA A 27 16.53 -3.62 5.62
C ALA A 27 17.44 -3.78 6.84
N ALA A 28 16.99 -3.33 8.02
CA ALA A 28 17.71 -3.48 9.27
C ALA A 28 18.00 -4.95 9.62
N ALA A 29 16.98 -5.82 9.48
CA ALA A 29 17.14 -7.25 9.76
C ALA A 29 18.17 -7.92 8.86
N TYR A 30 18.15 -7.64 7.55
CA TYR A 30 19.11 -8.22 6.61
C TYR A 30 20.54 -7.70 6.84
N LEU A 31 20.71 -6.40 7.08
CA LEU A 31 22.02 -5.79 7.34
C LEU A 31 22.63 -6.31 8.66
N ALA A 32 21.84 -6.36 9.74
CA ALA A 32 22.28 -6.88 11.03
C ALA A 32 22.65 -8.37 10.94
N ARG A 33 21.87 -9.21 10.25
CA ARG A 33 22.21 -10.62 9.99
C ARG A 33 23.50 -10.80 9.19
N ALA A 34 23.85 -9.82 8.35
CA ALA A 34 25.13 -9.80 7.65
C ALA A 34 26.29 -9.27 8.51
N GLY A 35 26.09 -9.10 9.82
CA GLY A 35 27.11 -8.65 10.77
C GLY A 35 27.41 -7.15 10.71
N ARG A 36 26.49 -6.33 10.16
CA ARG A 36 26.60 -4.88 10.19
C ARG A 36 26.04 -4.33 11.50
N SER A 37 26.69 -3.30 12.06
CA SER A 37 26.11 -2.50 13.14
C SER A 37 25.01 -1.60 12.58
N VAL A 38 23.76 -1.77 13.03
CA VAL A 38 22.59 -1.11 12.47
C VAL A 38 21.84 -0.33 13.53
N LEU A 39 21.53 0.94 13.23
CA LEU A 39 20.66 1.79 14.03
C LEU A 39 19.42 2.14 13.20
N VAL A 40 18.23 1.97 13.80
CA VAL A 40 16.95 2.40 13.20
C VAL A 40 16.42 3.58 14.01
N LEU A 41 16.07 4.68 13.35
CA LEU A 41 15.52 5.88 13.94
C LEU A 41 14.09 6.08 13.46
N GLU A 42 13.14 6.07 14.40
CA GLU A 42 11.72 6.28 14.11
C GLU A 42 11.22 7.55 14.82
N ARG A 43 10.58 8.46 14.07
CA ARG A 43 10.06 9.72 14.61
C ARG A 43 8.87 9.53 15.56
N ARG A 44 8.04 8.50 15.31
CA ARG A 44 6.88 8.18 16.17
C ARG A 44 7.32 7.35 17.36
N GLY A 45 6.52 7.38 18.43
CA GLY A 45 6.68 6.44 19.55
C GLY A 45 6.30 4.98 19.22
N GLN A 46 5.92 4.70 17.96
CA GLN A 46 5.34 3.45 17.51
C GLN A 46 5.97 3.00 16.19
N LEU A 47 6.24 1.70 16.08
CA LEU A 47 6.82 1.05 14.90
C LEU A 47 5.78 0.79 13.80
N GLY A 48 6.27 0.53 12.60
CA GLY A 48 5.50 -0.05 11.50
C GLY A 48 5.09 0.92 10.39
N GLY A 49 5.14 2.24 10.64
CA GLY A 49 4.65 3.22 9.65
C GLY A 49 3.18 2.99 9.31
N ALA A 50 2.86 2.72 8.04
CA ALA A 50 1.50 2.37 7.61
C ALA A 50 1.08 0.93 7.97
N CYS A 51 2.04 0.05 8.27
CA CYS A 51 1.82 -1.32 8.71
C CYS A 51 1.93 -1.39 10.25
N THR A 52 0.96 -0.81 10.95
CA THR A 52 0.96 -0.61 12.39
C THR A 52 -0.37 -1.05 13.03
N LEU A 53 -0.45 -1.02 14.36
CA LEU A 53 -1.67 -1.25 15.14
C LEU A 53 -1.98 0.02 15.94
N GLU A 54 -3.25 0.34 16.07
CA GLU A 54 -3.73 1.47 16.89
C GLU A 54 -5.02 1.10 17.63
N THR A 55 -5.26 1.75 18.74
CA THR A 55 -6.52 1.71 19.50
C THR A 55 -7.16 3.10 19.43
N PRO A 56 -7.79 3.46 18.28
CA PRO A 56 -8.20 4.83 18.02
C PRO A 56 -9.52 5.23 18.69
N PHE A 57 -10.19 4.30 19.37
CA PHE A 57 -11.51 4.47 19.96
C PHE A 57 -11.43 4.56 21.49
N ALA A 58 -12.52 5.03 22.14
CA ALA A 58 -12.60 5.11 23.58
C ALA A 58 -12.48 3.73 24.25
N ASP A 59 -13.00 2.69 23.62
CA ASP A 59 -12.77 1.30 24.03
C ASP A 59 -11.49 0.77 23.36
N GLU A 60 -10.38 0.76 24.09
CA GLU A 60 -9.05 0.33 23.62
C GLU A 60 -8.97 -1.17 23.25
N ARG A 61 -10.03 -1.95 23.52
CA ARG A 61 -10.10 -3.35 23.08
C ARG A 61 -10.33 -3.48 21.58
N PHE A 62 -10.77 -2.41 20.91
CA PHE A 62 -10.76 -2.36 19.46
C PHE A 62 -9.36 -2.06 18.95
N VAL A 63 -8.73 -3.04 18.35
CA VAL A 63 -7.41 -2.94 17.73
C VAL A 63 -7.57 -2.79 16.23
N MET A 64 -7.15 -1.64 15.69
CA MET A 64 -7.28 -1.33 14.27
C MET A 64 -5.92 -1.37 13.57
N SER A 65 -5.96 -1.78 12.30
CA SER A 65 -4.88 -1.58 11.34
C SER A 65 -5.25 -0.37 10.48
N PRO A 66 -4.85 0.86 10.86
CA PRO A 66 -5.50 2.07 10.38
C PRO A 66 -5.25 2.36 8.89
N CYS A 67 -4.14 1.89 8.35
CA CYS A 67 -3.76 2.12 6.95
C CYS A 67 -3.70 0.81 6.16
N ALA A 68 -2.67 -0.03 6.37
CA ALA A 68 -2.60 -1.37 5.78
C ALA A 68 -3.41 -2.35 6.64
N TYR A 69 -4.38 -3.05 6.06
CA TYR A 69 -5.35 -3.88 6.78
C TYR A 69 -5.43 -5.33 6.26
N LEU A 70 -4.87 -5.61 5.09
CA LEU A 70 -4.70 -6.95 4.52
C LEU A 70 -3.25 -7.18 4.08
N VAL A 71 -2.85 -8.44 4.08
CA VAL A 71 -1.60 -8.91 3.50
C VAL A 71 -1.90 -9.83 2.31
N GLY A 72 -1.18 -9.63 1.21
CA GLY A 72 -1.26 -10.48 0.01
C GLY A 72 0.07 -10.47 -0.75
N LEU A 73 0.83 -9.38 -0.61
CA LEU A 73 2.05 -9.15 -1.39
C LEU A 73 3.33 -9.35 -0.57
N LEU A 74 3.26 -9.66 0.74
CA LEU A 74 4.45 -9.90 1.56
C LEU A 74 5.26 -11.05 0.96
N HIS A 75 6.52 -10.75 0.60
CA HIS A 75 7.33 -11.67 -0.18
C HIS A 75 7.64 -12.96 0.59
N PRO A 76 7.30 -14.16 0.05
CA PRO A 76 7.48 -15.42 0.75
C PRO A 76 8.93 -15.67 1.21
N LEU A 77 9.91 -15.28 0.38
CA LEU A 77 11.32 -15.39 0.74
C LEU A 77 11.68 -14.58 2.00
N VAL A 78 11.12 -13.37 2.15
CA VAL A 78 11.35 -12.54 3.35
C VAL A 78 10.72 -13.18 4.59
N VAL A 79 9.52 -13.75 4.45
CA VAL A 79 8.84 -14.48 5.53
C VAL A 79 9.70 -15.65 6.02
N GLU A 80 10.28 -16.40 5.08
CA GLU A 80 11.12 -17.57 5.35
C GLU A 80 12.50 -17.16 5.91
N GLU A 81 13.25 -16.32 5.17
CA GLU A 81 14.61 -15.94 5.53
C GLU A 81 14.68 -15.23 6.90
N LEU A 82 13.70 -14.38 7.21
CA LEU A 82 13.63 -13.70 8.50
C LEU A 82 12.84 -14.49 9.56
N GLY A 83 12.28 -15.64 9.21
CA GLY A 83 11.56 -16.53 10.12
C GLY A 83 10.37 -15.85 10.80
N LEU A 84 9.56 -15.08 10.06
CA LEU A 84 8.48 -14.27 10.63
C LEU A 84 7.41 -15.13 11.32
N ARG A 85 7.17 -16.36 10.83
CA ARG A 85 6.19 -17.28 11.44
C ARG A 85 6.53 -17.65 12.88
N ARG A 86 7.81 -17.88 13.20
CA ARG A 86 8.24 -18.17 14.58
C ARG A 86 8.14 -16.95 15.51
N ARG A 87 8.01 -15.74 14.92
CA ARG A 87 7.83 -14.46 15.61
C ARG A 87 6.37 -14.00 15.64
N GLY A 88 5.44 -14.92 15.48
CA GLY A 88 4.00 -14.66 15.62
C GLY A 88 3.30 -14.13 14.36
N TYR A 89 3.98 -14.06 13.21
CA TYR A 89 3.27 -13.81 11.96
C TYR A 89 2.41 -15.02 11.58
N ARG A 90 1.11 -14.87 11.70
CA ARG A 90 0.09 -15.84 11.29
C ARG A 90 -0.92 -15.12 10.41
N VAL A 91 -1.40 -15.81 9.40
CA VAL A 91 -2.34 -15.22 8.45
C VAL A 91 -3.45 -16.20 8.11
N GLN A 92 -4.65 -15.67 7.96
CA GLN A 92 -5.83 -16.41 7.52
C GLN A 92 -6.23 -15.87 6.13
N PRO A 93 -6.09 -16.69 5.06
CA PRO A 93 -6.54 -16.30 3.73
C PRO A 93 -8.05 -16.02 3.72
N VAL A 94 -8.44 -14.99 2.98
CA VAL A 94 -9.84 -14.63 2.78
C VAL A 94 -10.40 -15.46 1.63
N ASP A 95 -11.43 -16.26 1.92
CA ASP A 95 -12.16 -17.03 0.92
C ASP A 95 -13.64 -17.11 1.34
N PRO A 96 -14.59 -16.59 0.54
CA PRO A 96 -14.43 -16.04 -0.80
C PRO A 96 -13.60 -14.74 -0.82
N HIS A 97 -12.85 -14.53 -1.91
CA HIS A 97 -11.98 -13.35 -2.02
C HIS A 97 -12.71 -12.07 -2.47
N LEU A 98 -13.94 -12.19 -3.00
CA LEU A 98 -14.80 -11.04 -3.32
C LEU A 98 -16.27 -11.42 -3.15
N TRP A 99 -17.03 -10.47 -2.61
CA TRP A 99 -18.49 -10.47 -2.62
C TRP A 99 -18.99 -9.09 -3.04
N CYS A 100 -19.79 -9.02 -4.10
CA CYS A 100 -20.30 -7.78 -4.67
C CYS A 100 -21.81 -7.82 -4.77
N PRO A 101 -22.57 -7.06 -3.96
CA PRO A 101 -24.02 -6.94 -4.07
C PRO A 101 -24.41 -6.01 -5.21
N PHE A 102 -25.56 -6.26 -5.82
CA PHE A 102 -26.16 -5.43 -6.87
C PHE A 102 -27.50 -4.86 -6.44
N GLU A 103 -27.94 -3.78 -7.09
CA GLU A 103 -29.21 -3.10 -6.76
C GLU A 103 -30.45 -3.96 -7.02
N ASP A 104 -30.35 -4.94 -7.91
CA ASP A 104 -31.42 -5.90 -8.17
C ASP A 104 -31.60 -6.96 -7.04
N GLY A 105 -30.79 -6.86 -5.98
CA GLY A 105 -30.80 -7.78 -4.85
C GLY A 105 -30.06 -9.09 -5.11
N THR A 106 -29.34 -9.23 -6.22
CA THR A 106 -28.41 -10.33 -6.45
C THR A 106 -27.02 -9.99 -5.92
N ALA A 107 -26.12 -10.97 -5.89
CA ALA A 107 -24.71 -10.75 -5.51
C ALA A 107 -23.80 -11.71 -6.27
N LEU A 108 -22.63 -11.23 -6.66
CA LEU A 108 -21.54 -12.05 -7.17
C LEU A 108 -20.63 -12.48 -6.02
N THR A 109 -20.23 -13.75 -6.03
CA THR A 109 -19.21 -14.26 -5.11
C THR A 109 -18.08 -14.91 -5.89
N LEU A 110 -16.84 -14.49 -5.64
CA LEU A 110 -15.65 -15.09 -6.24
C LEU A 110 -14.86 -15.85 -5.18
N TRP A 111 -14.56 -17.12 -5.49
CA TRP A 111 -13.91 -18.09 -4.60
C TRP A 111 -12.53 -18.47 -5.13
N ASP A 112 -11.67 -18.96 -4.23
CA ASP A 112 -10.41 -19.59 -4.65
C ASP A 112 -10.67 -20.84 -5.53
N GLU A 113 -11.80 -21.51 -5.33
CA GLU A 113 -12.21 -22.68 -6.12
C GLU A 113 -12.88 -22.24 -7.44
N PRO A 114 -12.28 -22.53 -8.62
CA PRO A 114 -12.79 -22.05 -9.91
C PRO A 114 -14.21 -22.53 -10.23
N ALA A 115 -14.59 -23.75 -9.84
CA ALA A 115 -15.92 -24.28 -10.11
C ALA A 115 -17.01 -23.52 -9.34
N ARG A 116 -16.76 -23.14 -8.08
CA ARG A 116 -17.69 -22.32 -7.29
C ARG A 116 -17.82 -20.91 -7.84
N THR A 117 -16.72 -20.32 -8.26
CA THR A 117 -16.71 -19.02 -8.92
C THR A 117 -17.50 -19.07 -10.24
N ALA A 118 -17.27 -20.08 -11.08
CA ALA A 118 -18.01 -20.26 -12.33
C ALA A 118 -19.52 -20.42 -12.10
N ALA A 119 -19.92 -21.15 -11.04
CA ALA A 119 -21.33 -21.27 -10.65
C ALA A 119 -21.92 -19.91 -10.25
N SER A 120 -21.23 -19.12 -9.42
CA SER A 120 -21.68 -17.79 -9.03
C SER A 120 -21.74 -16.81 -10.21
N VAL A 121 -20.78 -16.88 -11.14
CA VAL A 121 -20.84 -16.09 -12.39
C VAL A 121 -22.04 -16.50 -13.22
N ALA A 122 -22.33 -17.82 -13.34
CA ALA A 122 -23.49 -18.32 -14.09
C ALA A 122 -24.84 -17.84 -13.53
N GLU A 123 -24.94 -17.63 -12.22
CA GLU A 123 -26.14 -17.08 -11.59
C GLU A 123 -26.37 -15.59 -11.95
N VAL A 124 -25.30 -14.82 -12.04
CA VAL A 124 -25.35 -13.37 -12.33
C VAL A 124 -25.33 -13.13 -13.85
N ALA A 125 -24.44 -13.77 -14.57
CA ALA A 125 -24.14 -13.54 -15.99
C ALA A 125 -23.89 -14.86 -16.72
N PRO A 126 -24.91 -15.70 -16.98
CA PRO A 126 -24.73 -17.05 -17.52
C PRO A 126 -24.01 -17.10 -18.85
N GLY A 127 -24.09 -16.02 -19.66
CA GLY A 127 -23.38 -15.91 -20.94
C GLY A 127 -21.88 -15.58 -20.83
N ASP A 128 -21.41 -15.20 -19.65
CA ASP A 128 -20.05 -14.67 -19.45
C ASP A 128 -19.10 -15.62 -18.70
N VAL A 129 -19.53 -16.85 -18.39
CA VAL A 129 -18.71 -17.81 -17.63
C VAL A 129 -17.38 -18.10 -18.30
N ASP A 130 -17.41 -18.46 -19.59
CA ASP A 130 -16.19 -18.77 -20.35
C ASP A 130 -15.31 -17.51 -20.52
N GLY A 131 -15.93 -16.35 -20.73
CA GLY A 131 -15.25 -15.07 -20.81
C GLY A 131 -14.54 -14.72 -19.52
N TYR A 132 -15.22 -14.87 -18.37
CA TYR A 132 -14.62 -14.66 -17.06
C TYR A 132 -13.41 -15.58 -16.81
N LEU A 133 -13.54 -16.86 -17.13
CA LEU A 133 -12.44 -17.82 -16.98
C LEU A 133 -11.24 -17.47 -17.88
N ALA A 134 -11.50 -16.96 -19.10
CA ALA A 134 -10.45 -16.48 -19.99
C ALA A 134 -9.76 -15.23 -19.44
N TYR A 135 -10.53 -14.30 -18.85
CA TYR A 135 -10.01 -13.11 -18.14
C TYR A 135 -9.08 -13.52 -16.98
N GLU A 136 -9.49 -14.44 -16.12
CA GLU A 136 -8.66 -14.94 -15.02
C GLU A 136 -7.39 -15.65 -15.53
N ALA A 137 -7.51 -16.45 -16.58
CA ALA A 137 -6.37 -17.14 -17.19
C ALA A 137 -5.33 -16.17 -17.76
N LEU A 138 -5.78 -15.02 -18.29
CA LEU A 138 -4.94 -13.96 -18.83
C LEU A 138 -4.05 -13.34 -17.72
N PHE A 139 -4.63 -12.92 -16.60
CA PHE A 139 -3.87 -12.41 -15.45
C PHE A 139 -3.01 -13.51 -14.80
N GLY A 140 -3.46 -14.74 -14.84
CA GLY A 140 -2.65 -15.91 -14.45
C GLY A 140 -1.39 -16.08 -15.31
N ARG A 141 -1.45 -15.81 -16.63
CA ARG A 141 -0.28 -15.81 -17.53
C ARG A 141 0.71 -14.69 -17.15
N LEU A 142 0.21 -13.45 -16.94
CA LEU A 142 1.02 -12.33 -16.48
C LEU A 142 1.75 -12.66 -15.17
N ARG A 143 1.04 -13.16 -14.18
CA ARG A 143 1.64 -13.52 -12.88
C ARG A 143 2.76 -14.54 -13.03
N ARG A 144 2.54 -15.63 -13.77
CA ARG A 144 3.57 -16.67 -13.98
C ARG A 144 4.81 -16.11 -14.67
N ALA A 145 4.64 -15.24 -15.66
CA ALA A 145 5.76 -14.62 -16.38
C ALA A 145 6.58 -13.67 -15.49
N LEU A 146 5.92 -12.89 -14.62
CA LEU A 146 6.55 -11.86 -13.84
C LEU A 146 7.16 -12.37 -12.51
N ARG A 147 6.58 -13.39 -11.88
CA ARG A 147 7.02 -13.84 -10.55
C ARG A 147 8.01 -15.01 -10.56
N GLY A 148 7.97 -15.83 -11.58
CA GLY A 148 8.87 -16.98 -11.66
C GLY A 148 8.84 -17.87 -10.40
N ALA A 149 10.02 -18.30 -9.93
CA ALA A 149 10.19 -19.23 -8.80
C ALA A 149 10.48 -18.52 -7.45
N TYR A 150 10.19 -17.24 -7.30
CA TYR A 150 10.46 -16.42 -6.09
C TYR A 150 11.94 -16.39 -5.66
N THR A 151 12.87 -16.53 -6.58
CA THR A 151 14.31 -16.47 -6.35
C THR A 151 14.96 -15.32 -7.14
N GLU A 152 16.11 -14.83 -6.68
CA GLU A 152 16.88 -13.84 -7.45
C GLU A 152 17.14 -14.35 -8.87
N GLY A 153 17.00 -13.45 -9.86
CA GLY A 153 17.13 -13.76 -11.29
C GLY A 153 15.87 -14.34 -11.95
N THR A 154 14.95 -14.95 -11.19
CA THR A 154 13.68 -15.45 -11.73
C THR A 154 12.48 -14.58 -11.33
N ASP A 155 12.49 -14.00 -10.15
CA ASP A 155 11.45 -13.12 -9.64
C ASP A 155 11.77 -11.67 -9.94
N THR A 156 10.87 -10.97 -10.64
CA THR A 156 11.06 -9.56 -10.97
C THR A 156 11.06 -8.62 -9.76
N TRP A 157 10.64 -9.06 -8.59
CA TRP A 157 10.61 -8.25 -7.37
C TRP A 157 11.92 -8.24 -6.60
N LEU A 158 12.81 -9.17 -6.88
CA LEU A 158 14.10 -9.30 -6.21
C LEU A 158 15.24 -8.75 -7.08
N GLY A 159 16.05 -7.90 -6.49
CA GLY A 159 17.18 -7.29 -7.17
C GLY A 159 16.87 -5.96 -7.86
N PRO A 160 17.56 -5.62 -8.95
CA PRO A 160 17.34 -4.38 -9.69
C PRO A 160 15.98 -4.39 -10.42
N SER A 161 15.44 -3.19 -10.66
CA SER A 161 14.24 -3.03 -11.46
C SER A 161 14.44 -3.58 -12.86
N PRO A 162 13.56 -4.45 -13.37
CA PRO A 162 13.65 -4.91 -14.75
C PRO A 162 13.36 -3.77 -15.72
N THR A 163 14.11 -3.73 -16.80
CA THR A 163 13.85 -2.84 -17.93
C THR A 163 12.61 -3.29 -18.70
N ARG A 164 12.04 -2.39 -19.51
CA ARG A 164 10.94 -2.73 -20.39
C ARG A 164 11.26 -3.93 -21.29
N GLY A 165 12.46 -3.96 -21.91
CA GLY A 165 12.86 -5.07 -22.78
C GLY A 165 12.96 -6.41 -22.05
N GLU A 166 13.44 -6.43 -20.80
CA GLU A 166 13.46 -7.63 -19.96
C GLU A 166 12.07 -8.11 -19.60
N LEU A 167 11.12 -7.19 -19.34
CA LEU A 167 9.72 -7.54 -19.10
C LEU A 167 9.08 -8.12 -20.36
N GLU A 168 9.26 -7.50 -21.52
CA GLU A 168 8.76 -8.00 -22.81
C GLU A 168 9.32 -9.41 -23.12
N ALA A 169 10.60 -9.64 -22.87
CA ALA A 169 11.20 -10.97 -23.02
C ALA A 169 10.59 -12.00 -22.06
N ARG A 170 10.34 -11.64 -20.80
CA ARG A 170 9.66 -12.51 -19.81
C ARG A 170 8.22 -12.85 -20.22
N LEU A 171 7.53 -11.89 -20.85
CA LEU A 171 6.20 -12.11 -21.42
C LEU A 171 6.22 -12.91 -22.72
N GLY A 172 7.41 -13.37 -23.18
CA GLY A 172 7.57 -14.12 -24.44
C GLY A 172 7.28 -13.26 -25.67
N HIS A 173 7.42 -11.94 -25.55
CA HIS A 173 7.02 -10.96 -26.56
C HIS A 173 5.58 -11.10 -27.06
N ASP A 174 4.71 -11.68 -26.22
CA ASP A 174 3.27 -11.79 -26.49
C ASP A 174 2.65 -10.39 -26.55
N PRO A 175 2.16 -9.93 -27.72
CA PRO A 175 1.71 -8.56 -27.89
C PRO A 175 0.50 -8.22 -27.00
N GLU A 176 -0.36 -9.20 -26.70
CA GLU A 176 -1.50 -9.00 -25.79
C GLU A 176 -1.03 -8.73 -24.35
N LEU A 177 -0.11 -9.55 -23.84
CA LEU A 177 0.41 -9.39 -22.48
C LEU A 177 1.22 -8.10 -22.32
N VAL A 178 2.01 -7.73 -23.34
CA VAL A 178 2.76 -6.47 -23.37
C VAL A 178 1.82 -5.27 -23.37
N GLU A 179 0.78 -5.30 -24.23
CA GLU A 179 -0.21 -4.23 -24.32
C GLU A 179 -0.95 -4.04 -22.98
N ILE A 180 -1.38 -5.13 -22.34
CA ILE A 180 -2.06 -5.10 -21.04
C ILE A 180 -1.14 -4.54 -19.96
N LEU A 181 0.12 -4.95 -19.94
CA LEU A 181 1.05 -4.53 -18.89
C LEU A 181 1.43 -3.04 -18.97
N PHE A 182 1.39 -2.43 -20.16
CA PHE A 182 1.91 -1.08 -20.34
C PHE A 182 0.88 -0.03 -20.76
N HIS A 183 -0.25 -0.42 -21.34
CA HIS A 183 -1.11 0.56 -22.02
C HIS A 183 -2.60 0.40 -21.74
N THR A 184 -3.11 -0.82 -21.57
CA THR A 184 -4.55 -1.06 -21.61
C THR A 184 -5.26 -0.57 -20.34
N PRO A 185 -6.41 0.13 -20.49
CA PRO A 185 -7.35 0.35 -19.39
C PRO A 185 -7.93 -0.97 -18.89
N ILE A 186 -8.17 -1.08 -17.57
CA ILE A 186 -8.78 -2.29 -16.99
C ILE A 186 -10.20 -2.50 -17.54
N ALA A 187 -10.97 -1.44 -17.76
CA ALA A 187 -12.30 -1.53 -18.34
C ALA A 187 -12.30 -2.17 -19.74
N ASP A 188 -11.28 -1.89 -20.54
CA ASP A 188 -11.16 -2.44 -21.89
C ASP A 188 -10.79 -3.93 -21.86
N VAL A 189 -9.89 -4.34 -20.94
CA VAL A 189 -9.57 -5.76 -20.75
C VAL A 189 -10.81 -6.54 -20.33
N ILE A 190 -11.57 -6.03 -19.36
CA ILE A 190 -12.81 -6.66 -18.90
C ILE A 190 -13.82 -6.74 -20.04
N ALA A 191 -14.04 -5.65 -20.80
CA ALA A 191 -15.02 -5.60 -21.87
C ALA A 191 -14.73 -6.57 -23.05
N ARG A 192 -13.46 -6.97 -23.25
CA ARG A 192 -13.09 -8.00 -24.25
C ARG A 192 -13.60 -9.39 -23.88
N HIS A 193 -13.82 -9.64 -22.59
CA HIS A 193 -14.15 -10.96 -22.05
C HIS A 193 -15.57 -11.04 -21.47
N VAL A 194 -16.11 -9.94 -20.96
CA VAL A 194 -17.33 -9.91 -20.16
C VAL A 194 -18.34 -8.95 -20.78
N GLY A 195 -19.57 -9.41 -20.98
CA GLY A 195 -20.68 -8.64 -21.54
C GLY A 195 -21.60 -8.02 -20.50
N ASP A 196 -21.89 -8.71 -19.39
CA ASP A 196 -22.80 -8.25 -18.33
C ASP A 196 -22.19 -7.12 -17.50
N GLU A 197 -22.95 -6.01 -17.35
CA GLU A 197 -22.47 -4.81 -16.65
C GLU A 197 -22.28 -5.04 -15.15
N ARG A 198 -23.03 -5.95 -14.50
CA ARG A 198 -22.84 -6.27 -13.08
C ARG A 198 -21.49 -6.94 -12.85
N LEU A 199 -21.12 -7.87 -13.73
CA LEU A 199 -19.82 -8.53 -13.65
C LEU A 199 -18.68 -7.54 -13.93
N ARG A 200 -18.82 -6.65 -14.92
CA ARG A 200 -17.88 -5.56 -15.18
C ARG A 200 -17.70 -4.66 -13.97
N THR A 201 -18.82 -4.30 -13.31
CA THR A 201 -18.86 -3.46 -12.10
C THR A 201 -18.12 -4.11 -10.94
N ALA A 202 -18.21 -5.41 -10.77
CA ALA A 202 -17.50 -6.13 -9.71
C ALA A 202 -15.98 -6.20 -9.94
N LEU A 203 -15.52 -6.24 -11.20
CA LEU A 203 -14.14 -6.51 -11.57
C LEU A 203 -13.26 -5.26 -11.72
N HIS A 204 -13.81 -4.12 -12.16
CA HIS A 204 -12.99 -2.95 -12.53
C HIS A 204 -12.21 -2.34 -11.35
N GLY A 205 -12.71 -2.50 -10.12
CA GLY A 205 -12.07 -1.99 -8.90
C GLY A 205 -10.62 -2.43 -8.74
N GLN A 206 -10.30 -3.64 -9.15
CA GLN A 206 -8.95 -4.19 -9.02
C GLN A 206 -7.90 -3.42 -9.84
N GLY A 207 -8.30 -2.72 -10.88
CA GLY A 207 -7.42 -1.88 -11.70
C GLY A 207 -7.23 -0.45 -11.19
N ILE A 208 -7.94 -0.05 -10.13
CA ILE A 208 -7.88 1.33 -9.63
C ILE A 208 -7.40 1.45 -8.20
N ILE A 209 -7.25 0.36 -7.46
CA ILE A 209 -6.88 0.35 -6.03
C ILE A 209 -5.67 1.25 -5.78
N GLY A 210 -5.89 2.31 -5.00
CA GLY A 210 -4.82 3.21 -4.51
C GLY A 210 -4.18 4.10 -5.56
N THR A 211 -4.58 4.05 -6.82
CA THR A 211 -4.06 4.92 -7.89
C THR A 211 -5.04 6.05 -8.22
N PHE A 212 -4.54 7.21 -8.64
CA PHE A 212 -5.38 8.35 -9.05
C PHE A 212 -5.73 8.23 -10.55
N ALA A 213 -6.29 7.10 -10.90
CA ALA A 213 -6.77 6.78 -12.23
C ALA A 213 -8.14 6.12 -12.18
N GLY A 214 -8.98 6.40 -13.17
CA GLY A 214 -10.27 5.75 -13.35
C GLY A 214 -10.14 4.47 -14.19
N PRO A 215 -11.17 3.61 -14.21
CA PRO A 215 -11.09 2.30 -14.87
C PRO A 215 -10.88 2.37 -16.40
N ARG A 216 -11.16 3.52 -17.04
CA ARG A 216 -10.93 3.77 -18.46
C ARG A 216 -9.60 4.47 -18.75
N ASP A 217 -8.81 4.80 -17.73
CA ASP A 217 -7.51 5.43 -17.92
C ASP A 217 -6.46 4.41 -18.38
N PRO A 218 -5.54 4.81 -19.28
CA PRO A 218 -4.49 3.93 -19.78
C PRO A 218 -3.61 3.37 -18.66
N GLY A 219 -3.23 2.09 -18.79
CA GLY A 219 -2.30 1.42 -17.87
C GLY A 219 -2.93 0.91 -16.58
N THR A 220 -4.24 1.07 -16.36
CA THR A 220 -4.89 0.59 -15.14
C THR A 220 -4.97 -0.94 -15.07
N ALA A 221 -4.87 -1.66 -16.18
CA ALA A 221 -4.73 -3.12 -16.15
C ALA A 221 -3.42 -3.59 -15.48
N ALA A 222 -2.35 -2.78 -15.54
CA ALA A 222 -1.11 -3.06 -14.82
C ALA A 222 -1.28 -3.02 -13.29
N VAL A 223 -2.20 -2.17 -12.78
CA VAL A 223 -2.52 -2.10 -11.36
C VAL A 223 -3.13 -3.41 -10.89
N HIS A 224 -4.10 -3.97 -11.63
CA HIS A 224 -4.65 -5.30 -11.34
C HIS A 224 -3.57 -6.39 -11.43
N ALA A 225 -2.74 -6.37 -12.48
CA ALA A 225 -1.64 -7.31 -12.61
C ALA A 225 -0.73 -7.28 -11.37
N MET A 226 -0.32 -6.08 -10.90
CA MET A 226 0.54 -5.90 -9.72
C MET A 226 -0.11 -6.47 -8.45
N HIS A 227 -1.39 -6.20 -8.20
CA HIS A 227 -2.11 -6.70 -7.03
C HIS A 227 -2.31 -8.23 -7.06
N SER A 228 -2.32 -8.84 -8.24
CA SER A 228 -2.44 -10.29 -8.41
C SER A 228 -1.09 -11.04 -8.28
N LEU A 229 0.06 -10.33 -8.21
CA LEU A 229 1.39 -10.97 -8.21
C LEU A 229 1.76 -11.64 -6.88
N GLY A 230 1.03 -11.40 -5.80
CA GLY A 230 1.33 -11.97 -4.50
C GLY A 230 1.12 -13.49 -4.42
N THR A 231 1.63 -14.07 -3.35
CA THR A 231 1.36 -15.47 -2.98
C THR A 231 1.25 -15.54 -1.47
N LEU A 232 0.10 -15.99 -0.99
CA LEU A 232 -0.19 -16.13 0.42
C LEU A 232 -0.50 -17.60 0.75
N GLU A 233 0.23 -18.18 1.73
CA GLU A 233 0.06 -19.59 2.12
C GLU A 233 0.08 -20.56 0.91
N GLY A 234 0.97 -20.30 -0.05
CA GLY A 234 1.09 -21.09 -1.28
C GLY A 234 0.01 -20.82 -2.33
N LYS A 235 -0.96 -19.95 -2.05
CA LYS A 235 -2.05 -19.58 -2.97
C LYS A 235 -1.68 -18.31 -3.75
N PRO A 236 -1.52 -18.39 -5.07
CA PRO A 236 -1.23 -17.21 -5.90
C PRO A 236 -2.39 -16.23 -5.93
N GLY A 237 -2.11 -14.93 -5.79
CA GLY A 237 -3.11 -13.86 -5.81
C GLY A 237 -3.98 -13.75 -4.56
N ALA A 238 -3.83 -14.65 -3.58
CA ALA A 238 -4.62 -14.62 -2.36
C ALA A 238 -4.22 -13.47 -1.43
N TRP A 239 -5.22 -12.96 -0.71
CA TRP A 239 -5.09 -11.97 0.36
C TRP A 239 -5.63 -12.53 1.67
N GLY A 240 -5.21 -11.97 2.80
CA GLY A 240 -5.64 -12.48 4.10
C GLY A 240 -5.48 -11.48 5.23
N TYR A 241 -6.07 -11.84 6.37
CA TYR A 241 -5.93 -11.10 7.63
C TYR A 241 -4.77 -11.66 8.44
N VAL A 242 -3.94 -10.77 8.95
CA VAL A 242 -2.92 -11.12 9.95
C VAL A 242 -3.58 -11.20 11.32
N GLU A 243 -3.40 -12.30 12.04
CA GLU A 243 -3.92 -12.48 13.40
C GLU A 243 -3.38 -11.39 14.33
N GLY A 244 -4.26 -10.70 15.06
CA GLY A 244 -3.94 -9.53 15.87
C GLY A 244 -3.69 -8.25 15.07
N GLY A 245 -3.92 -8.26 13.74
CA GLY A 245 -3.83 -7.11 12.84
C GLY A 245 -2.48 -6.95 12.15
N MET A 246 -2.46 -6.10 11.11
CA MET A 246 -1.32 -5.94 10.19
C MET A 246 -0.01 -5.51 10.86
N GLY A 247 -0.07 -4.76 11.94
CA GLY A 247 1.14 -4.34 12.65
C GLY A 247 1.98 -5.50 13.21
N ARG A 248 1.40 -6.71 13.32
CA ARG A 248 2.16 -7.92 13.69
C ARG A 248 3.27 -8.25 12.69
N VAL A 249 3.09 -7.91 11.41
CA VAL A 249 4.17 -8.02 10.41
C VAL A 249 5.37 -7.16 10.81
N SER A 250 5.13 -5.90 11.14
CA SER A 250 6.20 -4.97 11.53
C SER A 250 6.84 -5.35 12.86
N LEU A 251 6.06 -5.83 13.83
CA LEU A 251 6.61 -6.34 15.10
C LEU A 251 7.50 -7.56 14.89
N ALA A 252 7.10 -8.51 14.05
CA ALA A 252 7.92 -9.69 13.72
C ALA A 252 9.21 -9.30 12.97
N LEU A 253 9.16 -8.29 12.10
CA LEU A 253 10.35 -7.74 11.43
C LEU A 253 11.28 -7.02 12.41
N ALA A 254 10.73 -6.25 13.35
CA ALA A 254 11.51 -5.56 14.40
C ALA A 254 12.20 -6.57 15.31
N GLU A 255 11.50 -7.63 15.72
CA GLU A 255 12.08 -8.73 16.50
C GLU A 255 13.22 -9.41 15.73
N ALA A 256 13.03 -9.71 14.44
CA ALA A 256 14.08 -10.27 13.60
C ALA A 256 15.32 -9.37 13.50
N ALA A 257 15.11 -8.05 13.38
CA ALA A 257 16.19 -7.07 13.34
C ALA A 257 16.93 -6.98 14.69
N THR A 258 16.18 -6.93 15.80
CA THR A 258 16.74 -6.79 17.15
C THR A 258 17.52 -8.06 17.57
N GLU A 259 16.99 -9.25 17.32
CA GLU A 259 17.70 -10.52 17.56
C GLU A 259 19.01 -10.63 16.76
N ALA A 260 19.04 -10.01 15.57
CA ALA A 260 20.25 -9.93 14.75
C ALA A 260 21.25 -8.85 15.23
N GLY A 261 20.89 -8.04 16.24
CA GLY A 261 21.74 -7.03 16.84
C GLY A 261 21.48 -5.59 16.35
N ALA A 262 20.40 -5.33 15.61
CA ALA A 262 20.01 -3.96 15.29
C ALA A 262 19.47 -3.23 16.55
N VAL A 263 19.79 -1.95 16.67
CA VAL A 263 19.24 -1.05 17.69
C VAL A 263 18.12 -0.23 17.08
N ILE A 264 16.96 -0.20 17.72
CA ILE A 264 15.79 0.53 17.25
C ILE A 264 15.42 1.59 18.29
N LEU A 265 15.41 2.85 17.90
CA LEU A 265 15.00 3.99 18.72
C LEU A 265 13.72 4.61 18.15
N THR A 266 12.68 4.73 18.98
CA THR A 266 11.42 5.39 18.66
C THR A 266 11.33 6.75 19.34
N GLY A 267 10.52 7.66 18.81
CA GLY A 267 10.42 9.03 19.29
C GLY A 267 11.69 9.85 18.99
N VAL A 268 12.47 9.46 17.97
CA VAL A 268 13.73 10.10 17.59
C VAL A 268 13.65 10.56 16.13
N PRO A 269 13.11 11.75 15.89
CA PRO A 269 12.98 12.30 14.54
C PRO A 269 14.33 12.75 13.97
N VAL A 270 14.56 12.39 12.69
CA VAL A 270 15.69 12.89 11.90
C VAL A 270 15.30 14.19 11.22
N ALA A 271 16.09 15.24 11.41
CA ALA A 271 15.90 16.57 10.83
C ALA A 271 16.65 16.74 9.51
N ALA A 272 17.80 16.07 9.33
CA ALA A 272 18.60 16.20 8.12
C ALA A 272 19.43 14.96 7.84
N VAL A 273 19.77 14.78 6.56
CA VAL A 273 20.77 13.81 6.08
C VAL A 273 21.92 14.61 5.46
N VAL A 274 23.11 14.48 6.03
CA VAL A 274 24.34 15.07 5.50
C VAL A 274 24.98 14.05 4.57
N PRO A 275 25.15 14.36 3.26
CA PRO A 275 25.83 13.49 2.33
C PRO A 275 27.27 13.19 2.77
N GLY A 276 27.77 11.99 2.46
CA GLY A 276 29.19 11.69 2.54
C GLY A 276 29.95 12.39 1.38
N ASP A 277 31.22 12.67 1.58
CA ASP A 277 32.07 13.32 0.57
C ASP A 277 32.60 12.36 -0.53
N GLY A 278 32.23 11.07 -0.44
CA GLY A 278 32.58 10.05 -1.43
C GLY A 278 34.08 9.76 -1.60
N GLY A 279 34.96 10.38 -0.82
CA GLY A 279 36.42 10.20 -0.92
C GLY A 279 36.94 9.02 -0.11
N ALA A 280 38.04 8.38 -0.56
CA ALA A 280 38.71 7.24 0.07
C ALA A 280 39.37 7.54 1.45
N GLY A 281 38.98 8.57 2.14
CA GLY A 281 39.40 9.01 3.47
C GLY A 281 38.43 10.00 4.06
N GLY A 282 37.32 10.23 3.37
CA GLY A 282 36.29 11.17 3.76
C GLY A 282 35.26 10.60 4.73
N GLY A 283 34.55 11.46 5.41
CA GLY A 283 33.49 11.06 6.31
C GLY A 283 32.31 10.47 5.53
N GLY A 284 31.84 9.26 5.93
CA GLY A 284 30.58 8.71 5.44
C GLY A 284 29.41 9.66 5.70
N PRO A 285 28.21 9.32 5.19
CA PRO A 285 27.02 10.12 5.43
C PRO A 285 26.67 10.18 6.92
N ALA A 286 25.94 11.20 7.30
CA ALA A 286 25.46 11.35 8.67
C ALA A 286 23.98 11.74 8.70
N VAL A 287 23.31 11.47 9.81
CA VAL A 287 21.98 12.02 10.11
C VAL A 287 22.08 13.02 11.25
N VAL A 288 21.30 14.08 11.17
CA VAL A 288 21.15 15.07 12.23
C VAL A 288 19.76 14.88 12.83
N LEU A 289 19.69 14.74 14.14
CA LEU A 289 18.44 14.65 14.88
C LEU A 289 17.84 16.05 15.10
N GLU A 290 16.53 16.13 15.40
CA GLU A 290 15.90 17.42 15.74
C GLU A 290 16.56 18.10 16.95
N GLY A 291 17.16 17.35 17.86
CA GLY A 291 17.95 17.86 18.99
C GLY A 291 19.32 18.44 18.61
N GLY A 292 19.74 18.29 17.34
CA GLY A 292 21.04 18.75 16.84
C GLY A 292 22.16 17.71 16.96
N GLU A 293 21.90 16.55 17.54
CA GLU A 293 22.89 15.47 17.63
C GLU A 293 23.19 14.90 16.25
N VAL A 294 24.45 14.56 16.00
CA VAL A 294 24.93 14.00 14.73
C VAL A 294 25.33 12.53 14.89
N ILE A 295 24.77 11.68 14.06
CA ILE A 295 25.09 10.24 14.01
C ILE A 295 25.74 9.93 12.66
N ARG A 296 26.99 9.43 12.70
CA ARG A 296 27.77 9.07 11.51
C ARG A 296 27.56 7.61 11.13
N ALA A 297 27.52 7.36 9.83
CA ALA A 297 27.31 6.00 9.30
C ALA A 297 28.15 5.74 8.03
N GLY A 298 28.39 4.46 7.74
CA GLY A 298 28.88 4.01 6.45
C GLY A 298 27.81 4.13 5.35
N ALA A 299 26.54 3.92 5.73
CA ALA A 299 25.41 4.09 4.84
C ALA A 299 24.18 4.66 5.62
N VAL A 300 23.40 5.50 4.95
CA VAL A 300 22.06 5.92 5.40
C VAL A 300 21.04 5.29 4.48
N VAL A 301 20.07 4.56 5.03
CA VAL A 301 18.98 3.92 4.27
C VAL A 301 17.67 4.61 4.66
N SER A 302 17.12 5.39 3.75
CA SER A 302 15.87 6.12 3.99
C SER A 302 14.66 5.26 3.64
N ASN A 303 13.80 5.05 4.63
CA ASN A 303 12.47 4.47 4.46
C ASN A 303 11.38 5.55 4.32
N ALA A 304 11.75 6.82 4.44
CA ALA A 304 10.89 7.93 4.05
C ALA A 304 10.66 7.93 2.54
N ASP A 305 9.58 8.53 2.09
CA ASP A 305 9.35 8.69 0.66
C ASP A 305 10.42 9.60 0.00
N PRO A 306 10.56 9.57 -1.34
CA PRO A 306 11.61 10.33 -2.01
C PRO A 306 11.54 11.84 -1.78
N LYS A 307 10.34 12.43 -1.66
CA LYS A 307 10.17 13.88 -1.42
C LYS A 307 10.67 14.26 -0.04
N ARG A 308 10.32 13.49 0.98
CA ARG A 308 10.85 13.69 2.36
C ARG A 308 12.35 13.43 2.42
N THR A 309 12.84 12.40 1.74
CA THR A 309 14.27 12.13 1.69
C THR A 309 15.04 13.26 1.02
N LEU A 310 14.53 13.80 -0.08
CA LEU A 310 15.10 14.98 -0.75
C LEU A 310 15.14 16.18 0.20
N ALA A 311 14.04 16.45 0.91
CA ALA A 311 13.98 17.54 1.88
C ALA A 311 15.00 17.36 3.03
N LEU A 312 15.17 16.14 3.54
CA LEU A 312 16.20 15.84 4.55
C LEU A 312 17.62 16.09 4.03
N CYS A 313 17.92 15.76 2.77
CA CYS A 313 19.22 16.04 2.16
C CYS A 313 19.43 17.55 1.97
N GLN A 314 18.42 18.28 1.53
CA GLN A 314 18.50 19.74 1.38
C GLN A 314 18.72 20.43 2.74
N ALA A 315 18.06 19.94 3.80
CA ALA A 315 18.26 20.45 5.16
C ALA A 315 19.67 20.17 5.71
N GLY A 316 20.32 19.10 5.25
CA GLY A 316 21.69 18.75 5.64
C GLY A 316 22.75 19.69 5.09
N GLY A 317 22.43 20.44 4.03
CA GLY A 317 23.36 21.36 3.38
C GLY A 317 24.56 20.66 2.73
N GLY A 318 25.57 21.45 2.39
CA GLY A 318 26.80 20.96 1.74
C GLY A 318 26.71 20.90 0.21
N ASP A 319 27.84 20.56 -0.41
CA ASP A 319 27.92 20.39 -1.86
C ASP A 319 27.19 19.10 -2.26
N LEU A 320 26.17 19.24 -3.08
CA LEU A 320 25.39 18.09 -3.57
C LEU A 320 26.10 17.47 -4.78
N PRO A 321 26.16 16.13 -4.88
CA PRO A 321 26.94 15.44 -5.89
C PRO A 321 26.39 15.63 -7.30
N GLU A 322 27.23 15.32 -8.30
CA GLU A 322 26.80 15.22 -9.69
C GLU A 322 25.61 14.25 -9.81
N GLY A 323 24.61 14.63 -10.61
CA GLY A 323 23.37 13.86 -10.75
C GLY A 323 22.28 14.16 -9.70
N PHE A 324 22.59 14.90 -8.63
CA PHE A 324 21.57 15.27 -7.63
C PHE A 324 20.44 16.11 -8.24
N THR A 325 20.77 17.04 -9.14
CA THR A 325 19.77 17.87 -9.83
C THR A 325 18.78 17.02 -10.65
N ALA A 326 19.28 15.99 -11.36
CA ALA A 326 18.43 15.08 -12.10
C ALA A 326 17.56 14.21 -11.17
N PHE A 327 18.11 13.77 -10.04
CA PHE A 327 17.37 13.05 -9.02
C PHE A 327 16.27 13.93 -8.41
N ALA A 328 16.60 15.17 -8.03
CA ALA A 328 15.62 16.12 -7.51
C ALA A 328 14.51 16.40 -8.53
N GLY A 329 14.83 16.61 -9.80
CA GLY A 329 13.84 16.77 -10.85
C GLY A 329 12.92 15.56 -11.03
N LYS A 330 13.45 14.33 -10.90
CA LYS A 330 12.62 13.10 -10.89
C LYS A 330 11.70 13.07 -9.66
N VAL A 331 12.20 13.44 -8.48
CA VAL A 331 11.42 13.50 -7.23
C VAL A 331 10.32 14.55 -7.30
N ASP A 332 10.60 15.74 -7.84
CA ASP A 332 9.62 16.81 -7.99
C ASP A 332 8.49 16.42 -8.95
N ALA A 333 8.83 15.74 -10.06
CA ALA A 333 7.86 15.23 -11.03
C ALA A 333 7.09 13.99 -10.53
N TRP A 334 7.49 13.40 -9.39
CA TRP A 334 6.91 12.17 -8.88
C TRP A 334 5.49 12.40 -8.34
N ARG A 335 4.49 11.75 -8.96
CA ARG A 335 3.11 11.84 -8.51
C ARG A 335 2.92 10.99 -7.27
N SER A 336 2.44 11.61 -6.18
CA SER A 336 2.25 10.98 -4.88
C SER A 336 1.02 11.53 -4.13
N GLU A 337 0.09 12.18 -4.82
CA GLU A 337 -1.18 12.59 -4.21
C GLU A 337 -2.19 11.45 -4.29
N SER A 338 -2.72 11.06 -3.14
CA SER A 338 -3.67 9.95 -3.01
C SER A 338 -5.11 10.42 -3.27
N PRO A 339 -5.94 9.59 -3.91
CA PRO A 339 -7.38 9.80 -4.01
C PRO A 339 -8.18 8.99 -2.98
N VAL A 340 -7.54 8.47 -1.94
CA VAL A 340 -8.13 7.46 -1.04
C VAL A 340 -8.58 8.07 0.28
N VAL A 341 -9.80 7.79 0.69
CA VAL A 341 -10.25 7.98 2.07
C VAL A 341 -10.44 6.63 2.75
N LYS A 342 -9.97 6.53 3.99
CA LYS A 342 -10.03 5.33 4.82
C LYS A 342 -10.93 5.58 6.01
N LEU A 343 -11.92 4.71 6.22
CA LEU A 343 -12.73 4.70 7.44
C LEU A 343 -12.39 3.44 8.25
N ASN A 344 -12.10 3.62 9.52
CA ASN A 344 -11.95 2.55 10.49
C ASN A 344 -13.11 2.67 11.47
N CYS A 345 -13.94 1.62 11.61
CA CYS A 345 -15.17 1.65 12.37
C CYS A 345 -15.18 0.56 13.44
N ALA A 346 -15.53 0.96 14.67
CA ALA A 346 -15.98 0.07 15.72
C ALA A 346 -17.47 -0.18 15.52
N LEU A 347 -17.88 -1.43 15.48
CA LEU A 347 -19.28 -1.83 15.27
C LEU A 347 -19.86 -2.52 16.51
N GLY A 348 -21.06 -2.11 16.93
CA GLY A 348 -21.82 -2.80 17.96
C GLY A 348 -22.50 -4.08 17.45
N ARG A 349 -22.71 -4.18 16.15
CA ARG A 349 -23.25 -5.35 15.43
C ARG A 349 -22.82 -5.31 13.98
N LEU A 350 -22.89 -6.42 13.28
CA LEU A 350 -22.66 -6.45 11.83
C LEU A 350 -23.85 -5.79 11.08
N PRO A 351 -23.60 -5.03 10.00
CA PRO A 351 -24.67 -4.47 9.17
C PRO A 351 -25.36 -5.56 8.35
N THR A 352 -26.64 -5.38 8.02
CA THR A 352 -27.42 -6.36 7.25
C THR A 352 -27.40 -6.02 5.76
N PHE A 353 -26.73 -6.81 4.95
CA PHE A 353 -26.74 -6.66 3.49
C PHE A 353 -28.04 -7.23 2.91
N THR A 354 -28.79 -6.42 2.17
CA THR A 354 -30.10 -6.77 1.61
C THR A 354 -30.04 -8.00 0.69
N ALA A 355 -29.01 -8.12 -0.13
CA ALA A 355 -28.82 -9.26 -1.02
C ALA A 355 -28.62 -10.58 -0.26
N ALA A 356 -27.94 -10.55 0.90
CA ALA A 356 -27.74 -11.73 1.74
C ALA A 356 -28.93 -12.02 2.69
N ALA A 357 -29.77 -11.03 2.97
CA ALA A 357 -30.95 -11.19 3.82
C ALA A 357 -32.20 -11.70 3.07
N ARG A 358 -32.13 -11.81 1.73
CA ARG A 358 -33.26 -12.30 0.92
C ARG A 358 -33.59 -13.76 1.19
N ALA A 359 -34.88 -14.11 1.04
CA ALA A 359 -35.30 -15.49 1.16
C ALA A 359 -34.63 -16.39 0.11
N GLY A 360 -34.07 -17.52 0.55
CA GLY A 360 -33.37 -18.48 -0.32
C GLY A 360 -31.93 -18.10 -0.64
N TYR A 361 -31.34 -17.10 0.01
CA TYR A 361 -29.91 -16.88 -0.09
C TYR A 361 -29.15 -18.03 0.58
N ASP A 362 -28.32 -18.71 -0.18
CA ASP A 362 -27.48 -19.84 0.24
C ASP A 362 -25.98 -19.57 0.09
N GLY A 363 -25.62 -18.31 -0.26
CA GLY A 363 -24.25 -17.86 -0.37
C GLY A 363 -23.55 -17.71 0.98
N PRO A 364 -22.26 -17.34 0.99
CA PRO A 364 -21.49 -17.13 2.21
C PRO A 364 -21.95 -15.88 2.97
N PRO A 365 -21.70 -15.81 4.30
CA PRO A 365 -21.82 -14.55 5.01
C PRO A 365 -20.94 -13.48 4.35
N PRO A 366 -21.47 -12.31 3.93
CA PRO A 366 -20.71 -11.26 3.24
C PRO A 366 -19.43 -10.83 3.98
N TYR A 367 -19.46 -10.84 5.29
CA TYR A 367 -18.35 -10.41 6.17
C TYR A 367 -17.10 -11.30 6.05
N ARG A 368 -17.22 -12.51 5.48
CA ARG A 368 -16.09 -13.40 5.21
C ARG A 368 -15.39 -13.12 3.88
N ALA A 369 -15.90 -12.18 3.10
CA ALA A 369 -15.31 -11.76 1.84
C ALA A 369 -14.75 -10.33 1.94
N MET A 370 -13.96 -9.93 0.96
CA MET A 370 -13.79 -8.51 0.64
C MET A 370 -15.09 -8.06 -0.03
N VAL A 371 -15.84 -7.18 0.66
CA VAL A 371 -17.12 -6.69 0.13
C VAL A 371 -16.84 -5.49 -0.77
N THR A 372 -17.13 -5.62 -2.06
CA THR A 372 -16.96 -4.52 -3.03
C THR A 372 -18.30 -3.84 -3.27
N ILE A 373 -18.34 -2.52 -3.05
CA ILE A 373 -19.47 -1.66 -3.39
C ILE A 373 -19.04 -0.75 -4.54
N SER A 374 -19.81 -0.73 -5.61
CA SER A 374 -19.50 0.08 -6.79
C SER A 374 -20.78 0.58 -7.46
N THR A 375 -20.71 1.79 -8.00
CA THR A 375 -21.80 2.43 -8.76
C THR A 375 -21.73 2.16 -10.28
N GLY A 376 -20.78 1.33 -10.71
CA GLY A 376 -20.56 1.00 -12.13
C GLY A 376 -19.32 1.67 -12.73
N THR A 377 -18.89 1.14 -13.88
CA THR A 377 -17.63 1.53 -14.52
C THR A 377 -17.64 3.02 -14.94
N ASP A 378 -18.72 3.50 -15.55
CA ASP A 378 -18.81 4.89 -16.03
C ASP A 378 -18.93 5.88 -14.87
N ALA A 379 -19.70 5.55 -13.85
CA ALA A 379 -19.83 6.39 -12.66
C ALA A 379 -18.51 6.49 -11.90
N THR A 380 -17.75 5.38 -11.80
CA THR A 380 -16.42 5.35 -11.18
C THR A 380 -15.42 6.19 -11.98
N GLN A 381 -15.47 6.17 -13.32
CA GLN A 381 -14.66 7.04 -14.18
C GLN A 381 -15.00 8.52 -13.94
N ALA A 382 -16.28 8.87 -13.96
CA ALA A 382 -16.75 10.25 -13.72
C ALA A 382 -16.35 10.74 -12.31
N ALA A 383 -16.38 9.87 -11.31
CA ALA A 383 -15.93 10.19 -9.96
C ALA A 383 -14.42 10.48 -9.89
N CYS A 384 -13.59 9.73 -10.63
CA CYS A 384 -12.17 10.04 -10.77
C CYS A 384 -11.94 11.42 -11.40
N GLU A 385 -12.68 11.75 -12.44
CA GLU A 385 -12.62 13.05 -13.12
C GLU A 385 -13.08 14.19 -12.21
N ALA A 386 -14.12 14.00 -11.40
CA ALA A 386 -14.54 14.95 -10.39
C ALA A 386 -13.43 15.17 -9.34
N ALA A 387 -12.82 14.09 -8.85
CA ALA A 387 -11.72 14.17 -7.90
C ALA A 387 -10.49 14.90 -8.46
N ARG A 388 -10.19 14.77 -9.74
CA ARG A 388 -9.14 15.58 -10.42
C ARG A 388 -9.43 17.07 -10.38
N ARG A 389 -10.69 17.47 -10.28
CA ARG A 389 -11.12 18.86 -10.07
C ARG A 389 -11.19 19.25 -8.59
N GLY A 390 -10.79 18.37 -7.68
CA GLY A 390 -10.83 18.61 -6.23
C GLY A 390 -12.21 18.33 -5.59
N GLU A 391 -13.13 17.68 -6.31
CA GLU A 391 -14.47 17.34 -5.85
C GLU A 391 -14.46 15.88 -5.34
N PRO A 392 -14.63 15.62 -4.03
CA PRO A 392 -14.70 14.25 -3.54
C PRO A 392 -15.97 13.56 -4.05
N ALA A 393 -15.82 12.40 -4.65
CA ALA A 393 -16.88 11.59 -5.22
C ALA A 393 -16.62 10.10 -5.00
N PRO A 394 -16.80 9.57 -3.78
CA PRO A 394 -16.54 8.16 -3.48
C PRO A 394 -17.60 7.27 -4.14
N ALA A 395 -17.28 6.71 -5.30
CA ALA A 395 -18.16 5.88 -6.12
C ALA A 395 -17.80 4.39 -6.08
N TRP A 396 -16.71 4.06 -5.41
CA TRP A 396 -16.23 2.70 -5.24
C TRP A 396 -15.58 2.54 -3.87
N CYS A 397 -15.91 1.44 -3.17
CA CYS A 397 -15.25 1.10 -1.91
C CYS A 397 -15.18 -0.40 -1.67
N GLU A 398 -14.22 -0.80 -0.85
CA GLU A 398 -14.12 -2.15 -0.31
C GLU A 398 -14.27 -2.11 1.22
N LEU A 399 -15.02 -3.07 1.76
CA LEU A 399 -15.25 -3.25 3.18
C LEU A 399 -14.60 -4.53 3.66
N TYR A 400 -13.97 -4.45 4.84
CA TYR A 400 -13.20 -5.53 5.43
C TYR A 400 -13.60 -5.72 6.90
N PHE A 401 -14.01 -6.94 7.23
CA PHE A 401 -14.48 -7.31 8.57
C PHE A 401 -13.49 -8.29 9.20
N GLN A 402 -12.38 -7.79 9.75
CA GLN A 402 -11.35 -8.66 10.34
C GLN A 402 -11.91 -9.58 11.40
N THR A 403 -12.89 -9.12 12.20
CA THR A 403 -13.55 -9.91 13.25
C THR A 403 -14.34 -11.12 12.74
N ALA A 404 -14.58 -11.25 11.44
CA ALA A 404 -15.13 -12.47 10.85
C ALA A 404 -14.11 -13.64 10.82
N TYR A 405 -12.83 -13.33 11.00
CA TYR A 405 -11.71 -14.27 11.03
C TYR A 405 -10.98 -14.27 12.37
N ASP A 406 -10.85 -13.11 13.00
CA ASP A 406 -10.06 -12.92 14.22
C ASP A 406 -10.83 -12.04 15.23
N GLY A 407 -11.48 -12.69 16.18
CA GLY A 407 -12.23 -12.01 17.23
C GLY A 407 -11.35 -11.31 18.29
N SER A 408 -10.01 -11.46 18.23
CA SER A 408 -9.12 -10.84 19.21
C SER A 408 -8.96 -9.32 19.05
N VAL A 409 -9.41 -8.77 17.90
CA VAL A 409 -9.29 -7.35 17.58
C VAL A 409 -10.48 -6.49 17.98
N ALA A 410 -11.48 -7.07 18.67
CA ALA A 410 -12.65 -6.36 19.19
C ALA A 410 -13.15 -6.98 20.50
N PRO A 411 -13.97 -6.26 21.29
CA PRO A 411 -14.68 -6.82 22.43
C PRO A 411 -15.62 -7.97 22.00
N PRO A 412 -15.90 -8.94 22.88
CA PRO A 412 -16.86 -10.00 22.59
C PRO A 412 -18.22 -9.46 22.14
N GLY A 413 -18.74 -9.93 21.00
CA GLY A 413 -20.00 -9.51 20.40
C GLY A 413 -19.96 -8.19 19.63
N ALA A 414 -18.80 -7.52 19.60
CA ALA A 414 -18.55 -6.35 18.77
C ALA A 414 -17.68 -6.72 17.56
N HIS A 415 -17.61 -5.83 16.59
CA HIS A 415 -16.93 -6.09 15.32
C HIS A 415 -16.11 -4.88 14.86
N THR A 416 -15.19 -5.10 13.91
CA THR A 416 -14.49 -4.03 13.21
C THR A 416 -14.87 -4.02 11.74
N MET A 417 -14.96 -2.82 11.16
CA MET A 417 -15.09 -2.63 9.73
C MET A 417 -14.05 -1.62 9.27
N SER A 418 -13.21 -2.01 8.34
CA SER A 418 -12.33 -1.10 7.61
C SER A 418 -12.93 -0.82 6.24
N VAL A 419 -13.06 0.44 5.85
CA VAL A 419 -13.54 0.87 4.53
C VAL A 419 -12.41 1.57 3.80
N PHE A 420 -12.13 1.13 2.59
CA PHE A 420 -11.22 1.77 1.65
C PHE A 420 -12.06 2.34 0.51
N ALA A 421 -12.09 3.66 0.35
CA ALA A 421 -12.96 4.30 -0.63
C ALA A 421 -12.21 5.26 -1.57
N GLN A 422 -12.63 5.33 -2.81
CA GLN A 422 -12.15 6.22 -3.86
C GLN A 422 -13.37 6.83 -4.59
N TYR A 423 -13.36 8.14 -4.91
CA TYR A 423 -12.23 9.06 -4.90
C TYR A 423 -12.46 10.21 -3.92
N ALA A 424 -11.45 10.50 -3.11
CA ALA A 424 -11.41 11.67 -2.24
C ALA A 424 -10.00 12.28 -2.31
N PRO A 425 -9.79 13.35 -3.12
CA PRO A 425 -8.45 13.82 -3.48
C PRO A 425 -7.75 14.52 -2.32
N TYR A 426 -6.41 14.51 -2.34
CA TYR A 426 -5.57 15.21 -1.37
C TYR A 426 -5.93 16.70 -1.28
N ARG A 427 -6.14 17.36 -2.44
CA ARG A 427 -6.51 18.78 -2.54
C ARG A 427 -7.99 18.89 -2.85
N LEU A 428 -8.75 19.46 -1.93
CA LEU A 428 -10.16 19.75 -2.13
C LEU A 428 -10.34 21.13 -2.78
N ALA A 429 -11.23 21.22 -3.77
CA ALA A 429 -11.67 22.51 -4.31
C ALA A 429 -12.46 23.26 -3.23
N ALA A 430 -12.34 24.60 -3.20
CA ALA A 430 -13.14 25.43 -2.33
C ALA A 430 -14.63 25.29 -2.66
N ARG A 431 -15.50 25.35 -1.65
CA ARG A 431 -16.95 25.28 -1.86
C ARG A 431 -17.42 26.39 -2.80
N GLY A 432 -18.19 26.04 -3.81
CA GLY A 432 -18.79 27.00 -4.74
C GLY A 432 -17.88 27.49 -5.87
N THR A 433 -16.68 26.95 -6.05
CA THR A 433 -15.74 27.39 -7.11
C THR A 433 -15.87 26.66 -8.44
N GLY A 434 -16.88 25.79 -8.62
CA GLY A 434 -17.09 25.05 -9.87
C GLY A 434 -15.93 24.11 -10.25
N GLY A 435 -15.23 23.58 -9.26
CA GLY A 435 -14.24 22.51 -9.46
C GLY A 435 -12.87 23.00 -9.98
N VAL A 436 -12.44 24.21 -9.67
CA VAL A 436 -11.05 24.64 -9.94
C VAL A 436 -10.15 24.26 -8.75
N PRO A 437 -9.27 23.25 -8.88
CA PRO A 437 -8.35 22.91 -7.81
C PRO A 437 -7.35 24.06 -7.58
N PRO A 438 -6.89 24.29 -6.33
CA PRO A 438 -5.81 25.24 -6.08
C PRO A 438 -4.56 24.78 -6.83
N THR A 439 -4.00 25.68 -7.64
CA THR A 439 -2.78 25.38 -8.41
C THR A 439 -1.60 25.12 -7.48
N ALA A 440 -0.74 24.17 -7.84
CA ALA A 440 0.47 23.81 -7.07
C ALA A 440 1.47 24.96 -6.87
N ALA A 441 1.27 26.12 -7.54
CA ALA A 441 2.15 27.27 -7.52
C ALA A 441 1.87 28.29 -6.38
N ALA A 442 0.79 28.12 -5.60
CA ALA A 442 0.56 28.95 -4.42
C ALA A 442 1.36 28.35 -3.26
N GLY A 443 2.51 28.94 -2.98
CA GLY A 443 3.40 28.55 -1.88
C GLY A 443 2.66 28.35 -0.57
N ALA A 444 3.11 27.36 0.21
CA ALA A 444 2.54 26.81 1.43
C ALA A 444 1.05 26.40 1.24
N ALA A 445 0.81 25.10 1.20
CA ALA A 445 -0.54 24.57 1.27
C ALA A 445 -1.26 25.26 2.46
N LYS A 446 -2.14 26.22 2.16
CA LYS A 446 -3.23 26.49 3.09
C LYS A 446 -3.86 25.13 3.33
N GLU A 447 -3.99 24.79 4.63
CA GLU A 447 -4.67 23.59 5.12
C GLU A 447 -5.74 23.17 4.12
N SER A 448 -5.55 21.96 3.57
CA SER A 448 -6.59 21.40 2.70
C SER A 448 -7.86 21.46 3.54
N ASP A 449 -8.98 21.91 2.99
CA ASP A 449 -10.28 22.06 3.69
C ASP A 449 -10.84 20.69 4.17
N TRP A 450 -9.93 19.73 4.39
CA TRP A 450 -10.22 18.42 4.90
C TRP A 450 -10.75 18.45 6.33
N ASP A 451 -10.24 19.34 7.21
CA ASP A 451 -10.70 19.41 8.60
C ASP A 451 -12.18 19.77 8.71
N GLY A 452 -12.65 20.68 7.83
CA GLY A 452 -14.06 21.06 7.76
C GLY A 452 -14.96 20.11 6.95
N ARG A 453 -14.40 19.12 6.23
CA ARG A 453 -15.15 18.26 5.30
C ARG A 453 -14.96 16.75 5.51
N ARG A 454 -14.07 16.37 6.40
CA ARG A 454 -13.71 14.96 6.66
C ARG A 454 -14.93 14.10 6.97
N GLU A 455 -15.77 14.55 7.90
CA GLU A 455 -16.95 13.81 8.31
C GLU A 455 -18.03 13.79 7.22
N GLU A 456 -18.20 14.89 6.46
CA GLU A 456 -19.11 14.96 5.32
C GLU A 456 -18.72 13.94 4.22
N ILE A 457 -17.43 13.83 3.92
CA ILE A 457 -16.91 12.85 2.96
C ILE A 457 -17.15 11.42 3.47
N ALA A 458 -16.92 11.18 4.76
CA ALA A 458 -17.19 9.88 5.37
C ALA A 458 -18.68 9.53 5.35
N ASP A 459 -19.58 10.49 5.61
CA ASP A 459 -21.03 10.30 5.52
C ASP A 459 -21.46 9.95 4.09
N THR A 460 -20.82 10.54 3.06
CA THR A 460 -21.09 10.16 1.66
C THR A 460 -20.70 8.70 1.39
N VAL A 461 -19.53 8.24 1.91
CA VAL A 461 -19.12 6.82 1.81
C VAL A 461 -20.12 5.91 2.51
N ILE A 462 -20.56 6.26 3.73
CA ILE A 462 -21.55 5.46 4.48
C ILE A 462 -22.90 5.45 3.77
N ALA A 463 -23.30 6.54 3.14
CA ALA A 463 -24.55 6.61 2.35
C ALA A 463 -24.51 5.67 1.13
N GLU A 464 -23.36 5.56 0.43
CA GLU A 464 -23.21 4.59 -0.66
C GLU A 464 -23.28 3.14 -0.15
N ILE A 465 -22.69 2.82 0.99
CA ILE A 465 -22.79 1.50 1.62
C ILE A 465 -24.24 1.21 2.03
N ALA A 466 -24.96 2.22 2.54
CA ALA A 466 -26.33 2.09 3.01
C ALA A 466 -27.34 1.70 1.90
N ARG A 467 -27.01 1.92 0.63
CA ARG A 467 -27.83 1.43 -0.51
C ARG A 467 -27.94 -0.11 -0.51
N PHE A 468 -26.92 -0.80 0.00
CA PHE A 468 -26.82 -2.26 0.04
C PHE A 468 -26.96 -2.83 1.46
N ALA A 469 -26.66 -2.02 2.49
CA ALA A 469 -26.78 -2.36 3.90
C ALA A 469 -27.43 -1.18 4.65
N PRO A 470 -28.77 -1.03 4.61
CA PRO A 470 -29.47 0.18 5.08
C PRO A 470 -29.24 0.52 6.56
N ASP A 471 -28.85 -0.45 7.37
CA ASP A 471 -28.62 -0.30 8.81
C ASP A 471 -27.13 -0.07 9.18
N VAL A 472 -26.24 0.14 8.18
CA VAL A 472 -24.80 0.29 8.42
C VAL A 472 -24.47 1.46 9.34
N ALA A 473 -25.12 2.61 9.15
CA ALA A 473 -24.88 3.79 9.99
C ALA A 473 -25.24 3.51 11.47
N GLY A 474 -26.35 2.79 11.72
CA GLY A 474 -26.76 2.39 13.06
C GLY A 474 -25.94 1.23 13.66
N SER A 475 -25.04 0.62 12.89
CA SER A 475 -24.10 -0.41 13.36
C SER A 475 -22.81 0.20 13.92
N ILE A 476 -22.44 1.42 13.48
CA ILE A 476 -21.21 2.11 13.84
C ILE A 476 -21.37 2.75 15.22
N VAL A 477 -20.48 2.38 16.15
CA VAL A 477 -20.40 2.97 17.51
C VAL A 477 -19.42 4.16 17.50
N GLU A 478 -18.25 3.95 16.93
CA GLU A 478 -17.23 4.99 16.74
C GLU A 478 -16.56 4.80 15.38
N ARG A 479 -16.05 5.89 14.80
CA ARG A 479 -15.28 5.85 13.56
C ARG A 479 -14.08 6.77 13.60
N GLN A 480 -13.01 6.35 12.93
CA GLN A 480 -11.85 7.17 12.61
C GLN A 480 -11.83 7.36 11.08
N VAL A 481 -11.74 8.59 10.62
CA VAL A 481 -11.66 8.95 9.21
C VAL A 481 -10.26 9.46 8.92
N LEU A 482 -9.60 8.87 7.92
CA LEU A 482 -8.28 9.25 7.46
C LEU A 482 -8.34 9.64 5.98
N GLY A 483 -8.32 10.93 5.70
CA GLY A 483 -8.08 11.45 4.36
C GLY A 483 -6.60 11.43 4.01
N PRO A 484 -6.24 11.74 2.76
CA PRO A 484 -4.83 11.77 2.36
C PRO A 484 -3.94 12.69 3.19
N PRO A 485 -4.37 13.91 3.62
CA PRO A 485 -3.57 14.74 4.52
C PRO A 485 -3.36 14.13 5.91
N ASP A 486 -4.35 13.36 6.42
CA ASP A 486 -4.19 12.67 7.70
C ASP A 486 -3.13 11.57 7.64
N VAL A 487 -3.11 10.82 6.53
CA VAL A 487 -2.09 9.80 6.27
C VAL A 487 -0.71 10.44 6.16
N GLU A 488 -0.60 11.58 5.49
CA GLU A 488 0.65 12.34 5.42
C GLU A 488 1.13 12.80 6.80
N ALA A 489 0.28 13.46 7.55
CA ALA A 489 0.63 14.01 8.86
C ALA A 489 1.03 12.90 9.85
N ARG A 490 0.25 11.82 9.92
CA ARG A 490 0.44 10.73 10.89
C ARG A 490 1.60 9.81 10.52
N ILE A 491 1.64 9.36 9.27
CA ILE A 491 2.56 8.32 8.82
C ILE A 491 3.82 8.93 8.18
N GLY A 492 3.68 10.07 7.52
CA GLY A 492 4.76 10.70 6.77
C GLY A 492 4.84 10.25 5.32
N LEU A 493 3.71 9.85 4.73
CA LEU A 493 3.62 9.53 3.30
C LEU A 493 3.19 10.79 2.55
N THR A 494 4.10 11.42 1.82
CA THR A 494 3.84 12.67 1.10
C THR A 494 2.63 12.53 0.16
N GLY A 495 1.69 13.47 0.26
CA GLY A 495 0.43 13.43 -0.47
C GLY A 495 -0.54 12.35 0.00
N GLY A 496 -0.25 11.67 1.12
CA GLY A 496 -1.03 10.58 1.66
C GLY A 496 -1.01 9.31 0.81
N HIS A 497 -0.09 9.19 -0.17
CA HIS A 497 -0.13 8.09 -1.14
C HIS A 497 0.35 6.77 -0.53
N ILE A 498 -0.56 5.79 -0.47
CA ILE A 498 -0.31 4.50 0.19
C ILE A 498 0.83 3.68 -0.43
N PHE A 499 1.18 3.94 -1.69
CA PHE A 499 2.29 3.30 -2.42
C PHE A 499 3.51 4.20 -2.58
N GLN A 500 3.51 5.39 -1.95
CA GLN A 500 4.54 6.42 -2.11
C GLN A 500 4.78 6.81 -3.59
N GLY A 501 3.75 6.78 -4.41
CA GLY A 501 3.75 7.07 -5.85
C GLY A 501 2.84 6.13 -6.62
N GLU A 502 2.46 6.51 -7.83
CA GLU A 502 1.52 5.79 -8.67
C GLU A 502 1.97 4.35 -9.00
N CYS A 503 1.01 3.46 -9.19
CA CYS A 503 1.22 2.11 -9.69
C CYS A 503 0.90 1.99 -11.20
N LEU A 504 0.91 3.10 -11.92
CA LEU A 504 0.76 3.14 -13.37
C LEU A 504 2.12 2.89 -14.06
N PRO A 505 2.12 2.38 -15.29
CA PRO A 505 3.36 1.96 -15.99
C PRO A 505 4.46 3.02 -16.08
N ASP A 506 4.09 4.30 -16.11
CA ASP A 506 5.05 5.42 -16.16
C ASP A 506 5.77 5.69 -14.83
N GLN A 507 5.33 5.06 -13.71
CA GLN A 507 5.97 5.10 -12.40
C GLN A 507 6.28 3.69 -11.83
N MET A 508 6.26 2.67 -12.66
CA MET A 508 6.57 1.30 -12.29
C MET A 508 7.87 0.81 -12.95
N TRP A 509 8.35 -0.35 -12.52
CA TRP A 509 9.56 -1.04 -13.00
C TRP A 509 10.78 -0.12 -13.08
N ASP A 510 11.43 0.02 -14.25
CA ASP A 510 12.61 0.86 -14.47
C ASP A 510 12.34 2.37 -14.36
N ARG A 511 11.06 2.77 -14.36
CA ARG A 511 10.65 4.15 -14.08
C ARG A 511 10.58 4.44 -12.58
N ARG A 512 10.42 3.41 -11.75
CA ARG A 512 10.42 3.54 -10.29
C ARG A 512 11.82 3.82 -9.75
N PHE A 513 11.94 4.27 -8.51
CA PHE A 513 13.26 4.47 -7.90
C PHE A 513 13.93 3.12 -7.64
N GLY A 514 15.25 3.06 -7.85
CA GLY A 514 16.07 1.99 -7.32
C GLY A 514 16.48 2.25 -5.87
N PRO A 515 17.14 1.28 -5.21
CA PRO A 515 17.64 1.49 -3.85
C PRO A 515 18.82 2.49 -3.80
N ALA A 516 19.68 2.55 -4.80
CA ALA A 516 20.79 3.49 -4.82
C ALA A 516 20.34 4.90 -5.28
N THR A 517 20.93 5.93 -4.69
CA THR A 517 20.75 7.33 -5.08
C THR A 517 22.07 7.90 -5.64
N PRO A 518 22.05 9.05 -6.32
CA PRO A 518 23.30 9.72 -6.69
C PRO A 518 24.10 10.28 -5.50
N VAL A 519 23.49 10.33 -4.31
CA VAL A 519 24.15 10.78 -3.08
C VAL A 519 24.99 9.63 -2.51
N PRO A 520 26.32 9.77 -2.41
CA PRO A 520 27.18 8.71 -1.89
C PRO A 520 26.75 8.25 -0.48
N GLY A 521 26.59 6.94 -0.33
CA GLY A 521 26.18 6.34 0.95
C GLY A 521 24.71 6.48 1.31
N LEU A 522 23.87 7.15 0.49
CA LEU A 522 22.44 7.26 0.71
C LEU A 522 21.67 6.27 -0.17
N PHE A 523 20.77 5.50 0.47
CA PHE A 523 19.91 4.51 -0.17
C PHE A 523 18.44 4.78 0.17
N LEU A 524 17.54 4.31 -0.68
CA LEU A 524 16.09 4.30 -0.46
C LEU A 524 15.60 2.86 -0.26
N CYS A 525 14.68 2.64 0.68
CA CYS A 525 14.03 1.35 0.86
C CYS A 525 12.50 1.43 0.97
N GLY A 526 11.93 2.64 0.88
CA GLY A 526 10.49 2.85 0.98
C GLY A 526 9.71 2.29 -0.21
N ALA A 527 8.39 2.35 -0.14
CA ALA A 527 7.47 1.83 -1.14
C ALA A 527 7.60 2.50 -2.52
N ALA A 528 8.22 3.70 -2.62
CA ALA A 528 8.55 4.34 -3.89
C ALA A 528 9.67 3.64 -4.66
N THR A 529 10.38 2.70 -4.04
CA THR A 529 11.41 1.91 -4.73
C THR A 529 10.81 0.66 -5.38
N HIS A 530 11.54 0.07 -6.31
CA HIS A 530 11.19 -1.24 -6.87
C HIS A 530 11.09 -2.32 -5.74
N PRO A 531 10.07 -3.20 -5.76
CA PRO A 531 9.08 -3.44 -6.82
C PRO A 531 7.84 -2.56 -6.76
N GLY A 532 7.64 -1.76 -5.74
CA GLY A 532 6.50 -0.89 -5.62
C GLY A 532 5.89 -0.86 -4.22
N GLY A 533 4.69 -0.30 -4.14
CA GLY A 533 3.95 -0.13 -2.90
C GLY A 533 3.22 -1.39 -2.40
N SER A 534 2.50 -1.23 -1.30
CA SER A 534 1.93 -2.27 -0.45
C SER A 534 2.92 -2.84 0.58
N VAL A 535 2.50 -3.80 1.40
CA VAL A 535 3.38 -4.46 2.39
C VAL A 535 4.10 -5.63 1.71
N ILE A 536 5.14 -5.32 0.91
CA ILE A 536 5.91 -6.30 0.12
C ILE A 536 7.16 -6.78 0.86
N ALA A 537 7.86 -5.86 1.55
CA ALA A 537 9.14 -6.06 2.23
C ALA A 537 10.35 -6.34 1.30
N ALA A 538 10.15 -6.72 0.05
CA ALA A 538 11.24 -6.89 -0.92
C ALA A 538 12.03 -5.60 -1.17
N ASN A 539 11.40 -4.42 -1.07
CA ASN A 539 12.07 -3.12 -1.15
C ASN A 539 13.20 -3.00 -0.10
N GLY A 540 12.88 -3.33 1.16
CA GLY A 540 13.87 -3.32 2.25
C GLY A 540 15.00 -4.33 2.01
N ARG A 541 14.68 -5.55 1.54
CA ARG A 541 15.67 -6.55 1.16
C ARG A 541 16.57 -6.06 0.02
N ASN A 542 15.98 -5.52 -1.05
CA ASN A 542 16.74 -5.01 -2.19
C ASN A 542 17.70 -3.89 -1.79
N ALA A 543 17.27 -2.98 -0.90
CA ALA A 543 18.11 -1.93 -0.37
C ALA A 543 19.26 -2.49 0.49
N ALA A 544 18.98 -3.44 1.37
CA ALA A 544 20.02 -4.11 2.15
C ALA A 544 21.07 -4.79 1.26
N MET A 545 20.63 -5.51 0.22
CA MET A 545 21.55 -6.15 -0.74
C MET A 545 22.38 -5.10 -1.50
N ALA A 546 21.81 -3.94 -1.84
CA ALA A 546 22.54 -2.85 -2.48
C ALA A 546 23.64 -2.28 -1.56
N VAL A 547 23.33 -2.07 -0.27
CA VAL A 547 24.34 -1.64 0.73
C VAL A 547 25.43 -2.69 0.89
N LEU A 548 25.09 -3.98 0.97
CA LEU A 548 26.06 -5.08 1.18
C LEU A 548 27.01 -5.29 -0.01
N ARG A 549 26.64 -4.88 -1.20
CA ARG A 549 27.49 -4.92 -2.40
C ARG A 549 28.56 -3.82 -2.41
N GLN A 550 28.42 -2.79 -1.58
CA GLN A 550 29.47 -1.78 -1.45
C GLN A 550 30.67 -2.31 -0.65
N PRO A 551 31.91 -1.94 -1.02
CA PRO A 551 33.07 -2.25 -0.20
C PRO A 551 32.90 -1.64 1.22
N ARG A 552 33.51 -2.32 2.21
CA ARG A 552 33.52 -1.85 3.61
C ARG A 552 34.38 -0.62 3.77
#